data_5d0e37795d0c6994e5812657dad8afc2
#
_entry.id   5d0e37795d0c6994e5812657dad8afc2
#
_cell.length_a   1.000
_cell.length_b   1.000
_cell.length_c   1.000
_cell.angle_alpha   90.00
_cell.angle_beta   90.00
_cell.angle_gamma   90.00
#
_symmetry.space_group_name_H-M   'P 1'
#
loop_
_entity.id
_entity.type
_entity.pdbx_description
1 polymer ?
#
loop_
_entity_poly.entity_id
_entity_poly.type
_entity_poly.pdbx_seq_one_letter_code
_entity_poly.pdbx_strand_id
1 'polypeptide(L)'
;MALPIFKIQGVTIDVTNGDKMENNKQAVILIGHGGLPSDIPKDIVEDFMKIHKQRIRTGIDITSKEIELDSTIRNWERTPESDPYKSGLEKLANHLAPQLEGFILKTAYNEFCYPSIEQAADELAKENVKEVILITTMITPGGSHSEKEIPEEVDDLRKKYPKISFQYAWPYDLDIFANLLSGHIKSFTKTSAI
;
A
#
# COMPACT_ATOMS: atom_id res chain seq x y z
N MET A 1 -44.93 -24.12 -13.45
CA MET A 1 -43.87 -24.28 -14.47
C MET A 1 -42.56 -24.42 -13.69
N ALA A 2 -42.05 -25.66 -13.60
CA ALA A 2 -40.89 -25.98 -12.76
C ALA A 2 -39.61 -25.74 -13.56
N LEU A 3 -38.65 -25.01 -12.98
CA LEU A 3 -37.34 -24.77 -13.57
C LEU A 3 -36.45 -26.02 -13.42
N PRO A 4 -35.58 -26.31 -14.37
CA PRO A 4 -34.80 -27.54 -14.39
C PRO A 4 -33.66 -27.51 -13.35
N ILE A 5 -33.52 -28.66 -12.65
CA ILE A 5 -32.40 -28.95 -11.73
C ILE A 5 -31.24 -29.47 -12.58
N PHE A 6 -30.09 -28.75 -12.56
CA PHE A 6 -28.86 -29.26 -13.16
C PHE A 6 -28.03 -29.99 -12.09
N LYS A 7 -27.74 -31.27 -12.31
CA LYS A 7 -26.80 -32.08 -11.53
C LYS A 7 -25.44 -32.11 -12.22
N ILE A 8 -24.43 -31.60 -11.58
CA ILE A 8 -23.03 -31.83 -11.96
C ILE A 8 -22.29 -32.33 -10.71
N GLN A 9 -21.84 -33.60 -10.80
CA GLN A 9 -20.91 -34.27 -9.86
C GLN A 9 -21.20 -34.08 -8.35
N GLY A 10 -22.36 -34.60 -7.88
CA GLY A 10 -22.55 -34.90 -6.45
C GLY A 10 -22.80 -33.71 -5.51
N VAL A 11 -22.96 -32.50 -6.01
CA VAL A 11 -23.31 -31.31 -5.23
C VAL A 11 -24.71 -30.86 -5.59
N THR A 12 -25.63 -30.89 -4.62
CA THR A 12 -26.97 -30.32 -4.77
C THR A 12 -26.91 -28.86 -4.39
N ILE A 13 -27.06 -27.96 -5.35
CA ILE A 13 -27.19 -26.52 -5.10
C ILE A 13 -28.67 -26.23 -4.89
N ASP A 14 -29.04 -25.88 -3.67
CA ASP A 14 -30.41 -25.43 -3.35
C ASP A 14 -30.48 -23.90 -3.66
N VAL A 15 -31.25 -23.59 -4.71
CA VAL A 15 -31.38 -22.21 -5.24
C VAL A 15 -32.48 -21.41 -4.52
N THR A 16 -32.98 -21.88 -3.38
CA THR A 16 -34.11 -21.23 -2.68
C THR A 16 -33.76 -20.29 -1.57
N ASN A 17 -32.46 -20.15 -1.21
CA ASN A 17 -32.02 -19.08 -0.33
C ASN A 17 -31.43 -17.93 -1.16
N GLY A 18 -32.21 -16.88 -1.29
CA GLY A 18 -31.73 -15.57 -1.76
C GLY A 18 -30.78 -14.97 -0.71
N ASP A 19 -29.64 -15.61 -0.48
CA ASP A 19 -28.52 -14.98 0.17
C ASP A 19 -28.11 -13.83 -0.74
N LYS A 20 -28.42 -12.60 -0.29
CA LYS A 20 -27.77 -11.41 -0.76
C LYS A 20 -26.26 -11.76 -0.72
N MET A 21 -25.66 -11.97 -1.88
CA MET A 21 -24.19 -11.88 -1.98
C MET A 21 -23.86 -10.50 -1.43
N GLU A 22 -23.50 -10.46 -0.14
CA GLU A 22 -22.84 -9.29 0.41
C GLU A 22 -21.66 -9.06 -0.54
N ASN A 23 -21.72 -7.94 -1.25
CA ASN A 23 -20.70 -7.58 -2.23
C ASN A 23 -19.45 -7.29 -1.40
N ASN A 24 -18.64 -8.34 -1.13
CA ASN A 24 -17.42 -8.25 -0.34
C ASN A 24 -16.43 -7.40 -1.14
N LYS A 25 -16.53 -6.09 -0.96
CA LYS A 25 -15.60 -5.16 -1.57
C LYS A 25 -14.20 -5.45 -1.07
N GLN A 26 -13.31 -5.71 -1.99
CA GLN A 26 -11.88 -5.95 -1.75
C GLN A 26 -11.08 -4.72 -2.16
N ALA A 27 -9.99 -4.46 -1.47
CA ALA A 27 -9.10 -3.36 -1.80
C ALA A 27 -7.63 -3.75 -1.70
N VAL A 28 -6.80 -2.97 -2.38
CA VAL A 28 -5.34 -3.03 -2.28
C VAL A 28 -4.84 -1.66 -1.87
N ILE A 29 -3.93 -1.62 -0.89
CA ILE A 29 -3.13 -0.44 -0.57
C ILE A 29 -1.71 -0.68 -1.09
N LEU A 30 -1.33 0.07 -2.13
CA LEU A 30 0.03 0.08 -2.67
C LEU A 30 0.87 1.09 -1.89
N ILE A 31 1.84 0.59 -1.13
CA ILE A 31 2.65 1.39 -0.21
C ILE A 31 3.98 1.73 -0.85
N GLY A 32 4.26 3.03 -0.99
CA GLY A 32 5.58 3.54 -1.30
C GLY A 32 6.33 3.98 -0.03
N HIS A 33 7.65 4.19 -0.14
CA HIS A 33 8.42 4.79 0.95
C HIS A 33 7.91 6.21 1.27
N GLY A 34 7.71 7.01 0.25
CA GLY A 34 7.50 8.44 0.33
C GLY A 34 8.81 9.22 0.11
N GLY A 35 8.69 10.45 -0.34
CA GLY A 35 9.81 11.34 -0.62
C GLY A 35 9.63 12.71 0.02
N LEU A 36 10.74 13.38 0.28
CA LEU A 36 10.73 14.80 0.62
C LEU A 36 10.54 15.62 -0.66
N PRO A 37 9.63 16.60 -0.69
CA PRO A 37 9.51 17.48 -1.83
C PRO A 37 10.76 18.36 -1.97
N SER A 38 11.21 18.61 -3.20
CA SER A 38 12.45 19.31 -3.48
C SER A 38 12.42 20.83 -3.13
N ASP A 39 11.22 21.38 -2.99
CA ASP A 39 10.95 22.79 -2.72
C ASP A 39 10.61 23.09 -1.25
N ILE A 40 10.61 22.06 -0.38
CA ILE A 40 10.41 22.28 1.06
C ILE A 40 11.63 23.00 1.67
N PRO A 41 11.43 23.97 2.59
CA PRO A 41 12.52 24.64 3.28
C PRO A 41 13.44 23.65 4.01
N LYS A 42 14.75 23.82 3.82
CA LYS A 42 15.76 22.91 4.38
C LYS A 42 15.76 22.85 5.91
N ASP A 43 15.50 23.98 6.56
CA ASP A 43 15.44 24.10 8.01
C ASP A 43 14.32 23.23 8.61
N ILE A 44 13.16 23.16 7.96
CA ILE A 44 12.06 22.27 8.38
C ILE A 44 12.52 20.81 8.35
N VAL A 45 13.17 20.40 7.25
CA VAL A 45 13.68 19.04 7.07
C VAL A 45 14.80 18.72 8.07
N GLU A 46 15.75 19.63 8.26
CA GLU A 46 16.88 19.46 9.17
C GLU A 46 16.40 19.33 10.62
N ASP A 47 15.47 20.18 11.05
CA ASP A 47 14.87 20.12 12.38
C ASP A 47 14.12 18.82 12.60
N PHE A 48 13.29 18.40 11.64
CA PHE A 48 12.59 17.11 11.70
C PHE A 48 13.58 15.96 11.81
N MET A 49 14.52 15.85 10.89
CA MET A 49 15.50 14.76 10.87
C MET A 49 16.36 14.68 12.13
N LYS A 50 16.68 15.81 12.73
CA LYS A 50 17.43 15.87 13.99
C LYS A 50 16.62 15.26 15.14
N ILE A 51 15.37 15.67 15.30
CA ILE A 51 14.48 15.19 16.38
C ILE A 51 14.16 13.72 16.16
N HIS A 52 13.78 13.36 14.93
CA HIS A 52 13.42 11.99 14.55
C HIS A 52 14.57 11.00 14.79
N LYS A 53 15.79 11.30 14.30
CA LYS A 53 16.97 10.46 14.54
C LYS A 53 17.32 10.34 16.03
N GLN A 54 17.15 11.42 16.80
CA GLN A 54 17.36 11.38 18.23
C GLN A 54 16.35 10.43 18.90
N ARG A 55 15.06 10.51 18.55
CA ARG A 55 14.01 9.61 19.06
C ARG A 55 14.32 8.16 18.76
N ILE A 56 14.61 7.82 17.51
CA ILE A 56 14.95 6.44 17.10
C ILE A 56 16.15 5.91 17.88
N ARG A 57 17.19 6.73 18.10
CA ARG A 57 18.39 6.31 18.81
C ARG A 57 18.19 6.11 20.31
N THR A 58 17.31 6.92 20.93
CA THR A 58 17.13 6.94 22.38
C THR A 58 15.89 6.17 22.87
N GLY A 59 14.97 5.83 21.95
CA GLY A 59 13.72 5.15 22.28
C GLY A 59 12.76 6.00 23.11
N ILE A 60 12.89 7.32 23.11
CA ILE A 60 11.95 8.23 23.77
C ILE A 60 10.66 8.36 22.97
N ASP A 61 9.58 8.76 23.65
CA ASP A 61 8.29 9.01 22.99
C ASP A 61 8.39 10.16 21.97
N ILE A 62 7.50 10.12 20.96
CA ILE A 62 7.38 11.17 19.96
C ILE A 62 7.00 12.50 20.61
N THR A 63 7.67 13.56 20.23
CA THR A 63 7.43 14.91 20.76
C THR A 63 6.38 15.66 19.93
N SER A 64 5.67 16.63 20.57
CA SER A 64 4.73 17.50 19.86
C SER A 64 5.39 18.25 18.71
N LYS A 65 6.68 18.63 18.85
CA LYS A 65 7.43 19.29 17.79
C LYS A 65 7.74 18.36 16.60
N GLU A 66 8.03 17.08 16.86
CA GLU A 66 8.23 16.09 15.81
C GLU A 66 6.91 15.87 15.04
N ILE A 67 5.78 15.76 15.73
CA ILE A 67 4.44 15.61 15.12
C ILE A 67 4.12 16.83 14.23
N GLU A 68 4.37 18.05 14.72
CA GLU A 68 4.13 19.28 13.96
C GLU A 68 4.94 19.31 12.66
N LEU A 69 6.24 19.00 12.75
CA LEU A 69 7.15 18.99 11.61
C LEU A 69 6.79 17.87 10.61
N ASP A 70 6.50 16.67 11.10
CA ASP A 70 6.04 15.56 10.25
C ASP A 70 4.74 15.93 9.50
N SER A 71 3.78 16.52 10.23
CA SER A 71 2.53 16.99 9.63
C SER A 71 2.78 18.08 8.57
N THR A 72 3.71 19.00 8.81
CA THR A 72 4.09 20.06 7.86
C THR A 72 4.69 19.45 6.59
N ILE A 73 5.61 18.48 6.75
CA ILE A 73 6.27 17.79 5.63
C ILE A 73 5.26 16.98 4.81
N ARG A 74 4.40 16.21 5.48
CA ARG A 74 3.39 15.36 4.81
C ARG A 74 2.34 16.15 4.06
N ASN A 75 1.94 17.33 4.59
CA ASN A 75 0.95 18.23 3.97
C ASN A 75 1.55 19.21 2.96
N TRP A 76 2.88 19.22 2.76
CA TRP A 76 3.52 20.10 1.79
C TRP A 76 2.89 19.87 0.41
N GLU A 77 2.56 20.97 -0.28
CA GLU A 77 2.00 20.88 -1.64
C GLU A 77 3.01 20.21 -2.58
N ARG A 78 2.53 19.30 -3.41
CA ARG A 78 3.39 18.46 -4.25
C ARG A 78 2.96 18.55 -5.70
N THR A 79 3.95 18.76 -6.55
CA THR A 79 3.82 18.65 -8.00
C THR A 79 4.65 17.48 -8.51
N PRO A 80 4.46 17.02 -9.76
CA PRO A 80 5.35 16.02 -10.35
C PRO A 80 6.83 16.42 -10.37
N GLU A 81 7.12 17.72 -10.39
CA GLU A 81 8.44 18.29 -10.38
C GLU A 81 9.03 18.34 -8.97
N SER A 82 8.24 18.73 -7.96
CA SER A 82 8.71 18.82 -6.58
C SER A 82 8.74 17.44 -5.89
N ASP A 83 7.88 16.49 -6.28
CA ASP A 83 7.87 15.11 -5.79
C ASP A 83 7.73 14.08 -6.92
N PRO A 84 8.80 13.80 -7.66
CA PRO A 84 8.79 12.79 -8.70
C PRO A 84 8.57 11.37 -8.15
N TYR A 85 8.87 11.10 -6.87
CA TYR A 85 8.63 9.81 -6.25
C TYR A 85 7.12 9.52 -6.13
N LYS A 86 6.36 10.48 -5.58
CA LYS A 86 4.90 10.38 -5.50
C LYS A 86 4.30 10.18 -6.88
N SER A 87 4.69 11.00 -7.84
CA SER A 87 4.22 10.91 -9.23
C SER A 87 4.56 9.54 -9.85
N GLY A 88 5.73 8.98 -9.54
CA GLY A 88 6.16 7.65 -9.97
C GLY A 88 5.30 6.53 -9.42
N LEU A 89 4.99 6.57 -8.10
CA LEU A 89 4.14 5.58 -7.47
C LEU A 89 2.70 5.64 -8.01
N GLU A 90 2.16 6.85 -8.22
CA GLU A 90 0.83 7.03 -8.80
C GLU A 90 0.75 6.51 -10.26
N LYS A 91 1.81 6.72 -11.05
CA LYS A 91 1.92 6.11 -12.39
C LYS A 91 1.93 4.59 -12.33
N LEU A 92 2.70 4.00 -11.39
CA LEU A 92 2.69 2.55 -11.18
C LEU A 92 1.30 2.05 -10.80
N ALA A 93 0.62 2.72 -9.88
CA ALA A 93 -0.74 2.39 -9.47
C ALA A 93 -1.71 2.43 -10.66
N ASN A 94 -1.61 3.43 -11.54
CA ASN A 94 -2.42 3.54 -12.75
C ASN A 94 -2.18 2.40 -13.74
N HIS A 95 -0.97 1.84 -13.80
CA HIS A 95 -0.67 0.64 -14.60
C HIS A 95 -1.12 -0.66 -13.93
N LEU A 96 -1.15 -0.69 -12.60
CA LEU A 96 -1.56 -1.86 -11.82
C LEU A 96 -3.10 -2.00 -11.76
N ALA A 97 -3.82 -0.89 -11.60
CA ALA A 97 -5.27 -0.88 -11.41
C ALA A 97 -6.05 -1.71 -12.45
N PRO A 98 -5.77 -1.64 -13.76
CA PRO A 98 -6.47 -2.46 -14.76
C PRO A 98 -6.20 -3.97 -14.63
N GLN A 99 -5.18 -4.37 -13.88
CA GLN A 99 -4.81 -5.78 -13.66
C GLN A 99 -5.44 -6.33 -12.37
N LEU A 100 -6.11 -5.48 -11.57
CA LEU A 100 -6.75 -5.80 -10.30
C LEU A 100 -8.28 -5.72 -10.46
N GLU A 101 -8.84 -6.59 -11.32
CA GLU A 101 -10.28 -6.61 -11.54
C GLU A 101 -11.03 -6.90 -10.23
N GLY A 102 -12.01 -6.05 -9.91
CA GLY A 102 -12.82 -6.19 -8.69
C GLY A 102 -12.21 -5.58 -7.42
N PHE A 103 -10.97 -5.08 -7.46
CA PHE A 103 -10.35 -4.41 -6.32
C PHE A 103 -10.41 -2.88 -6.42
N ILE A 104 -10.57 -2.24 -5.28
CA ILE A 104 -10.31 -0.80 -5.13
C ILE A 104 -8.81 -0.63 -4.84
N LEU A 105 -8.09 0.13 -5.67
CA LEU A 105 -6.68 0.42 -5.44
C LEU A 105 -6.50 1.80 -4.84
N LYS A 106 -5.79 1.89 -3.72
CA LYS A 106 -5.31 3.13 -3.09
C LYS A 106 -3.79 3.12 -3.03
N THR A 107 -3.17 4.29 -3.12
CA THR A 107 -1.75 4.47 -2.79
C THR A 107 -1.62 4.99 -1.36
N ALA A 108 -0.53 4.62 -0.68
CA ALA A 108 -0.16 5.16 0.62
C ALA A 108 1.35 5.30 0.72
N TYR A 109 1.82 6.06 1.72
CA TYR A 109 3.24 6.32 1.93
C TYR A 109 3.62 6.04 3.37
N ASN A 110 4.74 5.32 3.54
CA ASN A 110 5.28 5.02 4.86
C ASN A 110 5.75 6.28 5.57
N GLU A 111 6.48 7.14 4.85
CA GLU A 111 7.05 8.37 5.40
C GLU A 111 6.78 9.59 4.52
N PHE A 112 6.93 10.77 5.09
CA PHE A 112 7.03 12.11 4.45
C PHE A 112 5.87 12.56 3.57
N CYS A 113 4.92 11.72 3.25
CA CYS A 113 3.86 12.04 2.30
C CYS A 113 2.50 11.52 2.78
N TYR A 114 1.42 12.16 2.35
CA TYR A 114 0.06 11.68 2.49
C TYR A 114 -0.48 11.12 1.16
N PRO A 115 -1.47 10.17 1.26
CA PRO A 115 -2.02 9.61 2.49
C PRO A 115 -1.05 8.64 3.18
N SER A 116 -1.11 8.58 4.52
CA SER A 116 -0.48 7.50 5.28
C SER A 116 -1.24 6.19 5.07
N ILE A 117 -0.66 5.07 5.50
CA ILE A 117 -1.32 3.75 5.45
C ILE A 117 -2.63 3.78 6.23
N GLU A 118 -2.62 4.40 7.42
CA GLU A 118 -3.82 4.55 8.26
C GLU A 118 -4.90 5.39 7.55
N GLN A 119 -4.54 6.51 6.93
CA GLN A 119 -5.51 7.34 6.21
C GLN A 119 -6.14 6.62 5.01
N ALA A 120 -5.34 5.86 4.26
CA ALA A 120 -5.87 5.05 3.17
C ALA A 120 -6.84 3.96 3.67
N ALA A 121 -6.54 3.34 4.82
CA ALA A 121 -7.42 2.38 5.46
C ALA A 121 -8.71 3.04 6.00
N ASP A 122 -8.62 4.26 6.56
CA ASP A 122 -9.77 5.04 7.03
C ASP A 122 -10.75 5.35 5.89
N GLU A 123 -10.23 5.68 4.69
CA GLU A 123 -11.06 5.89 3.50
C GLU A 123 -11.77 4.60 3.08
N LEU A 124 -11.03 3.48 3.01
CA LEU A 124 -11.59 2.18 2.63
C LEU A 124 -12.65 1.70 3.63
N ALA A 125 -12.47 1.96 4.92
CA ALA A 125 -13.45 1.63 5.94
C ALA A 125 -14.78 2.38 5.73
N LYS A 126 -14.73 3.66 5.31
CA LYS A 126 -15.91 4.45 4.94
C LYS A 126 -16.61 3.91 3.69
N GLU A 127 -15.87 3.25 2.79
CA GLU A 127 -16.40 2.62 1.57
C GLU A 127 -16.99 1.22 1.83
N ASN A 128 -17.03 0.75 3.11
CA ASN A 128 -17.51 -0.57 3.52
C ASN A 128 -16.72 -1.73 2.89
N VAL A 129 -15.42 -1.58 2.69
CA VAL A 129 -14.50 -2.64 2.27
C VAL A 129 -14.42 -3.68 3.39
N LYS A 130 -14.30 -4.97 3.02
CA LYS A 130 -14.21 -6.10 3.96
C LYS A 130 -12.84 -6.74 4.00
N GLU A 131 -12.10 -6.64 2.91
CA GLU A 131 -10.77 -7.23 2.77
C GLU A 131 -9.83 -6.21 2.17
N VAL A 132 -8.67 -6.02 2.80
CA VAL A 132 -7.62 -5.11 2.35
C VAL A 132 -6.30 -5.86 2.28
N ILE A 133 -5.69 -5.88 1.11
CA ILE A 133 -4.34 -6.39 0.91
C ILE A 133 -3.39 -5.19 0.87
N LEU A 134 -2.42 -5.17 1.76
CA LEU A 134 -1.34 -4.19 1.75
C LEU A 134 -0.14 -4.79 1.03
N ILE A 135 0.47 -4.02 0.14
CA ILE A 135 1.68 -4.42 -0.59
C ILE A 135 2.62 -3.22 -0.70
N THR A 136 3.91 -3.43 -0.52
CA THR A 136 4.90 -2.35 -0.60
C THR A 136 5.79 -2.46 -1.83
N THR A 137 6.25 -1.32 -2.35
CA THR A 137 7.28 -1.27 -3.40
C THR A 137 8.70 -1.41 -2.85
N MET A 138 8.87 -1.49 -1.53
CA MET A 138 10.15 -1.74 -0.87
C MET A 138 10.41 -3.25 -0.79
N ILE A 139 10.83 -3.83 -1.89
CA ILE A 139 10.83 -5.26 -2.18
C ILE A 139 12.00 -6.07 -1.61
N THR A 140 13.10 -5.40 -1.18
CA THR A 140 14.28 -6.11 -0.71
C THR A 140 14.11 -6.56 0.75
N PRO A 141 14.26 -7.87 1.06
CA PRO A 141 14.23 -8.37 2.43
C PRO A 141 15.30 -7.72 3.31
N GLY A 142 15.03 -7.61 4.62
CA GLY A 142 15.92 -7.01 5.60
C GLY A 142 15.71 -5.52 5.84
N GLY A 143 14.77 -4.89 5.14
CA GLY A 143 14.42 -3.48 5.34
C GLY A 143 13.51 -3.28 6.56
N SER A 144 13.83 -2.29 7.45
CA SER A 144 13.03 -2.00 8.64
C SER A 144 11.58 -1.66 8.32
N HIS A 145 11.36 -0.88 7.26
CA HIS A 145 10.02 -0.49 6.85
C HIS A 145 9.13 -1.69 6.49
N SER A 146 9.63 -2.59 5.65
CA SER A 146 8.85 -3.74 5.17
C SER A 146 8.73 -4.87 6.19
N GLU A 147 9.70 -5.03 7.11
CA GLU A 147 9.73 -6.18 8.04
C GLU A 147 9.30 -5.83 9.47
N LYS A 148 9.25 -4.54 9.81
CA LYS A 148 8.89 -4.11 11.16
C LYS A 148 7.79 -3.06 11.16
N GLU A 149 7.99 -1.91 10.54
CA GLU A 149 7.09 -0.76 10.66
C GLU A 149 5.72 -1.03 10.02
N ILE A 150 5.69 -1.49 8.76
CA ILE A 150 4.43 -1.82 8.08
C ILE A 150 3.68 -2.96 8.79
N PRO A 151 4.32 -4.08 9.20
CA PRO A 151 3.65 -5.10 10.01
C PRO A 151 3.05 -4.57 11.30
N GLU A 152 3.76 -3.72 12.05
CA GLU A 152 3.25 -3.09 13.26
C GLU A 152 2.01 -2.22 12.97
N GLU A 153 2.05 -1.41 11.91
CA GLU A 153 0.91 -0.60 11.48
C GLU A 153 -0.29 -1.45 11.02
N VAL A 154 -0.04 -2.56 10.31
CA VAL A 154 -1.10 -3.52 9.97
C VAL A 154 -1.75 -4.13 11.20
N ASP A 155 -0.99 -4.44 12.24
CA ASP A 155 -1.54 -4.96 13.50
C ASP A 155 -2.40 -3.90 14.22
N ASP A 156 -2.04 -2.64 14.15
CA ASP A 156 -2.84 -1.55 14.69
C ASP A 156 -4.12 -1.32 13.88
N LEU A 157 -4.07 -1.44 12.55
CA LEU A 157 -5.27 -1.42 11.71
C LEU A 157 -6.23 -2.57 12.03
N ARG A 158 -5.73 -3.77 12.28
CA ARG A 158 -6.54 -4.93 12.69
C ARG A 158 -7.28 -4.67 14.01
N LYS A 159 -6.62 -4.01 14.97
CA LYS A 159 -7.23 -3.61 16.23
C LYS A 159 -8.28 -2.50 16.03
N LYS A 160 -7.96 -1.50 15.20
CA LYS A 160 -8.84 -0.36 14.91
C LYS A 160 -10.09 -0.77 14.13
N TYR A 161 -9.96 -1.72 13.19
CA TYR A 161 -11.02 -2.16 12.29
C TYR A 161 -11.28 -3.67 12.36
N PRO A 162 -11.83 -4.20 13.49
CA PRO A 162 -11.99 -5.65 13.69
C PRO A 162 -12.95 -6.34 12.70
N LYS A 163 -13.68 -5.58 11.88
CA LYS A 163 -14.60 -6.09 10.85
C LYS A 163 -13.99 -6.10 9.45
N ILE A 164 -12.74 -5.64 9.30
CA ILE A 164 -12.01 -5.64 8.04
C ILE A 164 -10.84 -6.61 8.18
N SER A 165 -10.69 -7.50 7.20
CA SER A 165 -9.52 -8.39 7.10
C SER A 165 -8.37 -7.61 6.47
N PHE A 166 -7.27 -7.45 7.19
CA PHE A 166 -6.04 -6.85 6.66
C PHE A 166 -4.97 -7.92 6.47
N GLN A 167 -4.47 -8.04 5.25
CA GLN A 167 -3.39 -8.96 4.89
C GLN A 167 -2.21 -8.17 4.36
N TYR A 168 -1.02 -8.45 4.86
CA TYR A 168 0.21 -7.87 4.31
C TYR A 168 0.86 -8.88 3.36
N ALA A 169 0.93 -8.53 2.08
CA ALA A 169 1.51 -9.37 1.02
C ALA A 169 3.05 -9.28 1.03
N TRP A 170 3.64 -9.80 2.08
CA TRP A 170 5.07 -9.84 2.34
C TRP A 170 5.46 -11.17 3.01
N PRO A 171 6.64 -11.75 2.77
CA PRO A 171 7.65 -11.33 1.77
C PRO A 171 7.21 -11.64 0.33
N TYR A 172 7.86 -10.98 -0.63
CA TYR A 172 7.70 -11.33 -2.03
C TYR A 172 8.26 -12.72 -2.32
N ASP A 173 7.62 -13.44 -3.25
CA ASP A 173 8.19 -14.62 -3.87
C ASP A 173 9.42 -14.22 -4.70
N LEU A 174 10.61 -14.64 -4.25
CA LEU A 174 11.88 -14.24 -4.87
C LEU A 174 12.04 -14.80 -6.29
N ASP A 175 11.44 -15.96 -6.61
CA ASP A 175 11.50 -16.53 -7.95
C ASP A 175 10.65 -15.73 -8.93
N ILE A 176 9.44 -15.30 -8.53
CA ILE A 176 8.59 -14.41 -9.32
C ILE A 176 9.32 -13.10 -9.58
N PHE A 177 9.93 -12.52 -8.54
CA PHE A 177 10.63 -11.25 -8.65
C PHE A 177 11.90 -11.36 -9.51
N ALA A 178 12.69 -12.42 -9.34
CA ALA A 178 13.86 -12.69 -10.18
C ALA A 178 13.48 -12.88 -11.66
N ASN A 179 12.35 -13.53 -11.94
CA ASN A 179 11.83 -13.68 -13.30
C ASN A 179 11.45 -12.33 -13.93
N LEU A 180 10.80 -11.43 -13.15
CA LEU A 180 10.50 -10.07 -13.57
C LEU A 180 11.79 -9.32 -13.95
N LEU A 181 12.79 -9.33 -13.08
CA LEU A 181 14.09 -8.67 -13.31
C LEU A 181 14.80 -9.25 -14.54
N SER A 182 14.85 -10.59 -14.64
CA SER A 182 15.48 -11.28 -15.77
C SER A 182 14.80 -10.90 -17.11
N GLY A 183 13.44 -10.88 -17.12
CA GLY A 183 12.69 -10.47 -18.30
C GLY A 183 12.99 -9.03 -18.71
N HIS A 184 13.04 -8.13 -17.73
CA HIS A 184 13.36 -6.73 -17.96
C HIS A 184 14.80 -6.54 -18.48
N ILE A 185 15.79 -7.16 -17.82
CA ILE A 185 17.21 -7.13 -18.27
C ILE A 185 17.33 -7.60 -19.74
N LYS A 186 16.69 -8.72 -20.08
CA LYS A 186 16.74 -9.27 -21.45
C LYS A 186 16.14 -8.33 -22.51
N SER A 187 15.20 -7.45 -22.14
CA SER A 187 14.64 -6.47 -23.07
C SER A 187 15.68 -5.44 -23.54
N PHE A 188 16.69 -5.15 -22.70
CA PHE A 188 17.79 -4.24 -23.06
C PHE A 188 18.90 -4.89 -23.86
N THR A 189 19.02 -6.22 -23.86
CA THR A 189 20.06 -6.93 -24.62
C THR A 189 19.66 -7.17 -26.08
N LYS A 190 18.38 -7.12 -26.43
CA LYS A 190 17.88 -7.35 -27.81
C LYS A 190 18.06 -6.17 -28.75
N THR A 191 18.44 -4.99 -28.26
CA THR A 191 18.57 -3.75 -29.06
C THR A 191 19.97 -3.60 -29.71
N SER A 192 20.92 -4.53 -29.46
CA SER A 192 22.31 -4.44 -29.97
C SER A 192 22.58 -5.31 -31.20
N ALA A 193 21.53 -5.79 -31.87
CA ALA A 193 21.66 -6.57 -33.09
C ALA A 193 21.03 -5.80 -34.28
N ILE A 194 21.71 -4.74 -34.75
CA ILE A 194 21.56 -4.14 -36.10
C ILE A 194 22.97 -3.95 -36.68
#